data_463c4826fd95efa3a882acdc2669b5a1
#
_entry.id   463c4826fd95efa3a882acdc2669b5a1
#
_cell.length_a   1.000
_cell.length_b   1.000
_cell.length_c   1.000
_cell.angle_alpha   90.00
_cell.angle_beta   90.00
_cell.angle_gamma   90.00
#
_symmetry.space_group_name_H-M   'P 1'
#
loop_
_entity.id
_entity.type
_entity.pdbx_description
1 polymer ?
#
loop_
_entity_poly.entity_id
_entity_poly.type
_entity_poly.pdbx_seq_one_letter_code
_entity_poly.pdbx_strand_id
1 'polypeptide(L)'
;MKSQSWLVMALICMSFMQICRASSKEDNKIVSLPGQPQVSFQQYAGYITVDEKQQRALFYYFVEAETNPASKPLVLWLNGGPGCSSVGAGAFSEHGPFRPAGGVNLTRNEYSWNKEANILYLESPAGVGFSYSANTSFYDSVNDTITAQDNLVFLQQWFEKFPDYKNRDFFITGESYAGHYVPQLANLIVQSGLKFNLKGIALGNPLLEFSTDMNSEGYYYWSHGLISDSTYQLLTSTCNMSQLWREGIRGSLSPDCEAVNDRISAEIPYEIDEYDVTSDVCVSYGQAQLKVNDHPLRARFRFSKSLQENSSKPVSSPYTQKASENIDLCVQEKTYEYLNFKNVQEALHAQLVGIAKWSSCSQVVNYDRENLEIPTIGVVGSLVSSGIRVLIYSGDQDSVIPFIGSRTLVNNLAKQLGLNATVAYRGWIEDKQVGGWTEVYGDILSFTTIRGGSHLAPFSSPKRSLALFKAFLAGKPLS
;
A
#
# COMPACT_ATOMS: atom_id res chain seq x y z
N MET A 1 11.77 -57.16 29.88
CA MET A 1 12.03 -56.52 28.56
C MET A 1 10.81 -55.92 27.83
N LYS A 2 9.56 -56.32 28.11
CA LYS A 2 8.36 -55.74 27.45
C LYS A 2 7.89 -54.38 28.00
N SER A 3 8.24 -54.05 29.25
CA SER A 3 7.81 -52.77 29.89
C SER A 3 8.60 -51.53 29.42
N GLN A 4 9.86 -51.68 29.05
CA GLN A 4 10.69 -50.57 28.58
C GLN A 4 10.33 -50.10 27.14
N SER A 5 9.84 -51.02 26.27
CA SER A 5 9.41 -50.64 24.92
C SER A 5 8.17 -49.74 24.88
N TRP A 6 7.25 -49.90 25.84
CA TRP A 6 6.06 -49.06 25.93
C TRP A 6 6.35 -47.66 26.42
N LEU A 7 7.32 -47.50 27.34
CA LEU A 7 7.77 -46.18 27.82
C LEU A 7 8.51 -45.40 26.74
N VAL A 8 9.33 -46.05 25.92
CA VAL A 8 10.02 -45.40 24.81
C VAL A 8 9.04 -45.01 23.69
N MET A 9 8.05 -45.85 23.38
CA MET A 9 7.01 -45.51 22.41
C MET A 9 6.10 -44.36 22.90
N ALA A 10 5.76 -44.31 24.18
CA ALA A 10 4.97 -43.25 24.78
C ALA A 10 5.74 -41.92 24.80
N LEU A 11 7.06 -41.94 25.05
CA LEU A 11 7.92 -40.77 24.99
C LEU A 11 8.14 -40.27 23.57
N ILE A 12 8.25 -41.18 22.58
CA ILE A 12 8.32 -40.82 21.16
C ILE A 12 6.98 -40.21 20.68
N CYS A 13 5.83 -40.78 21.06
CA CYS A 13 4.52 -40.23 20.75
C CYS A 13 4.29 -38.86 21.41
N MET A 14 4.76 -38.65 22.65
CA MET A 14 4.66 -37.35 23.33
C MET A 14 5.59 -36.31 22.68
N SER A 15 6.77 -36.69 22.24
CA SER A 15 7.65 -35.78 21.48
C SER A 15 7.11 -35.44 20.08
N PHE A 16 6.44 -36.38 19.40
CA PHE A 16 5.76 -36.11 18.13
C PHE A 16 4.49 -35.26 18.32
N MET A 17 3.78 -35.35 19.43
CA MET A 17 2.65 -34.45 19.73
C MET A 17 3.06 -33.01 20.10
N GLN A 18 4.30 -32.78 20.50
CA GLN A 18 4.83 -31.42 20.70
C GLN A 18 5.27 -30.74 19.41
N ILE A 19 5.50 -31.46 18.33
CA ILE A 19 5.99 -30.94 17.04
C ILE A 19 4.85 -30.45 16.12
N CYS A 20 3.59 -30.80 16.39
CA CYS A 20 2.41 -30.36 15.62
C CYS A 20 1.44 -29.49 16.42
N ARG A 21 1.93 -28.56 17.23
CA ARG A 21 1.06 -27.50 17.72
C ARG A 21 0.96 -26.44 16.62
N ALA A 22 -0.11 -26.53 15.83
CA ALA A 22 -0.48 -25.39 14.97
C ALA A 22 -0.51 -24.15 15.87
N SER A 23 0.30 -23.13 15.55
CA SER A 23 0.37 -21.87 16.31
C SER A 23 -1.06 -21.30 16.42
N SER A 24 -1.55 -21.18 17.65
CA SER A 24 -2.89 -20.65 17.90
C SER A 24 -2.92 -19.14 17.66
N LYS A 25 -4.11 -18.55 17.50
CA LYS A 25 -4.24 -17.06 17.43
C LYS A 25 -3.67 -16.39 18.66
N GLU A 26 -3.75 -17.03 19.83
CA GLU A 26 -3.25 -16.48 21.10
C GLU A 26 -1.71 -16.35 21.11
N ASP A 27 -0.98 -17.22 20.41
CA ASP A 27 0.48 -17.12 20.29
C ASP A 27 0.92 -15.89 19.48
N ASN A 28 0.02 -15.29 18.70
CA ASN A 28 0.25 -14.09 17.90
C ASN A 28 -0.33 -12.81 18.51
N LYS A 29 -0.91 -12.90 19.72
CA LYS A 29 -1.51 -11.77 20.38
C LYS A 29 -0.44 -10.81 20.90
N ILE A 30 -0.57 -9.54 20.54
CA ILE A 30 0.26 -8.45 21.07
C ILE A 30 -0.35 -7.96 22.37
N VAL A 31 0.40 -8.06 23.44
CA VAL A 31 -0.02 -7.54 24.74
C VAL A 31 0.00 -6.01 24.75
N SER A 32 1.12 -5.45 24.29
CA SER A 32 1.31 -4.00 24.12
C SER A 32 2.54 -3.76 23.26
N LEU A 33 2.45 -2.83 22.32
CA LEU A 33 3.63 -2.33 21.60
C LEU A 33 4.42 -1.35 22.49
N PRO A 34 5.74 -1.29 22.40
CA PRO A 34 6.54 -0.30 23.11
C PRO A 34 6.04 1.13 22.83
N GLY A 35 5.86 1.91 23.88
CA GLY A 35 5.37 3.31 23.81
C GLY A 35 3.92 3.48 23.41
N GLN A 36 3.16 2.40 23.28
CA GLN A 36 1.75 2.42 22.89
C GLN A 36 0.88 3.08 23.99
N PRO A 37 -0.01 4.03 23.61
CA PRO A 37 -1.07 4.50 24.50
C PRO A 37 -2.04 3.37 24.83
N GLN A 38 -2.72 3.47 25.99
CA GLN A 38 -3.72 2.47 26.38
C GLN A 38 -4.86 2.39 25.36
N VAL A 39 -5.23 1.16 24.98
CA VAL A 39 -6.32 0.86 24.04
C VAL A 39 -7.15 -0.33 24.54
N SER A 40 -8.38 -0.46 24.03
CA SER A 40 -9.31 -1.54 24.39
C SER A 40 -9.41 -2.65 23.34
N PHE A 41 -8.94 -2.42 22.11
CA PHE A 41 -8.99 -3.39 21.02
C PHE A 41 -7.79 -4.35 21.08
N GLN A 42 -7.98 -5.55 20.52
CA GLN A 42 -6.92 -6.53 20.44
C GLN A 42 -6.06 -6.31 19.18
N GLN A 43 -4.82 -6.75 19.27
CA GLN A 43 -3.83 -6.69 18.20
C GLN A 43 -3.12 -8.04 18.09
N TYR A 44 -2.78 -8.42 16.88
CA TYR A 44 -2.09 -9.68 16.59
C TYR A 44 -1.06 -9.45 15.49
N ALA A 45 0.09 -10.09 15.57
CA ALA A 45 1.06 -10.12 14.51
C ALA A 45 1.79 -11.46 14.48
N GLY A 46 2.29 -11.83 13.32
CA GLY A 46 3.02 -13.08 13.14
C GLY A 46 3.08 -13.49 11.69
N TYR A 47 3.29 -14.76 11.47
CA TYR A 47 3.55 -15.32 10.15
C TYR A 47 2.51 -16.36 9.75
N ILE A 48 2.26 -16.41 8.44
CA ILE A 48 1.58 -17.53 7.75
C ILE A 48 2.54 -18.06 6.67
N THR A 49 2.83 -19.35 6.72
CA THR A 49 3.63 -20.01 5.69
C THR A 49 2.78 -20.20 4.44
N VAL A 50 3.22 -19.68 3.31
CA VAL A 50 2.50 -19.78 2.03
C VAL A 50 3.08 -20.82 1.09
N ASP A 51 4.33 -21.23 1.32
CA ASP A 51 5.00 -22.32 0.61
C ASP A 51 5.95 -23.06 1.56
N GLU A 52 5.56 -24.28 1.97
CA GLU A 52 6.36 -25.14 2.86
C GLU A 52 7.68 -25.60 2.23
N LYS A 53 7.72 -25.82 0.91
CA LYS A 53 8.91 -26.32 0.22
C LYS A 53 10.01 -25.27 0.14
N GLN A 54 9.64 -24.02 -0.12
CA GLN A 54 10.56 -22.91 -0.20
C GLN A 54 10.65 -22.14 1.12
N GLN A 55 9.87 -22.55 2.11
CA GLN A 55 9.76 -21.90 3.41
C GLN A 55 9.49 -20.40 3.26
N ARG A 56 8.52 -20.04 2.38
CA ARG A 56 8.02 -18.68 2.27
C ARG A 56 6.98 -18.42 3.31
N ALA A 57 7.12 -17.32 4.03
CA ALA A 57 6.19 -16.88 5.05
C ALA A 57 5.89 -15.38 4.93
N LEU A 58 4.60 -15.03 4.96
CA LEU A 58 4.15 -13.65 4.93
C LEU A 58 3.81 -13.19 6.34
N PHE A 59 4.34 -12.01 6.67
CA PHE A 59 4.11 -11.35 7.94
C PHE A 59 2.84 -10.50 7.87
N TYR A 60 2.05 -10.53 8.94
CA TYR A 60 0.87 -9.70 9.06
C TYR A 60 0.82 -8.96 10.42
N TYR A 61 0.17 -7.82 10.41
CA TYR A 61 -0.29 -7.10 11.58
C TYR A 61 -1.80 -6.93 11.49
N PHE A 62 -2.52 -7.46 12.48
CA PHE A 62 -3.98 -7.45 12.53
C PHE A 62 -4.46 -6.65 13.73
N VAL A 63 -5.37 -5.71 13.50
CA VAL A 63 -5.94 -4.81 14.51
C VAL A 63 -7.45 -4.94 14.49
N GLU A 64 -8.03 -5.30 15.62
CA GLU A 64 -9.48 -5.31 15.77
C GLU A 64 -10.07 -3.90 15.78
N ALA A 65 -11.33 -3.79 15.42
CA ALA A 65 -12.06 -2.53 15.50
C ALA A 65 -12.13 -2.01 16.93
N GLU A 66 -12.06 -0.68 17.10
CA GLU A 66 -12.10 -0.04 18.43
C GLU A 66 -13.40 -0.34 19.18
N THR A 67 -14.50 -0.47 18.45
CA THR A 67 -15.83 -0.73 19.05
C THR A 67 -16.52 -1.86 18.30
N ASN A 68 -17.14 -2.77 19.08
CA ASN A 68 -17.92 -3.88 18.54
C ASN A 68 -17.20 -4.70 17.46
N PRO A 69 -15.94 -5.15 17.66
CA PRO A 69 -15.16 -5.85 16.64
C PRO A 69 -15.89 -7.07 16.11
N ALA A 70 -16.76 -7.69 16.93
CA ALA A 70 -17.57 -8.83 16.55
C ALA A 70 -18.59 -8.55 15.44
N SER A 71 -19.02 -7.32 15.21
CA SER A 71 -20.01 -6.94 14.18
C SER A 71 -19.41 -6.15 13.02
N LYS A 72 -18.15 -5.69 13.13
CA LYS A 72 -17.47 -4.92 12.09
C LYS A 72 -16.93 -5.82 10.99
N PRO A 73 -16.85 -5.33 9.74
CA PRO A 73 -16.26 -6.08 8.63
C PRO A 73 -14.76 -6.32 8.84
N LEU A 74 -14.21 -7.24 8.05
CA LEU A 74 -12.77 -7.45 7.89
C LEU A 74 -12.28 -6.77 6.63
N VAL A 75 -11.17 -6.06 6.72
CA VAL A 75 -10.52 -5.39 5.60
C VAL A 75 -9.07 -5.85 5.51
N LEU A 76 -8.66 -6.38 4.38
CA LEU A 76 -7.26 -6.59 4.03
C LEU A 76 -6.72 -5.30 3.38
N TRP A 77 -5.57 -4.84 3.84
CA TRP A 77 -4.83 -3.71 3.25
C TRP A 77 -3.51 -4.17 2.64
N LEU A 78 -3.25 -3.72 1.41
CA LEU A 78 -2.03 -3.96 0.65
C LEU A 78 -1.46 -2.62 0.14
N ASN A 79 -0.24 -2.28 0.55
CA ASN A 79 0.54 -1.22 -0.10
C ASN A 79 1.18 -1.75 -1.39
N GLY A 80 1.44 -0.86 -2.31
CA GLY A 80 1.99 -1.16 -3.61
C GLY A 80 3.52 -1.29 -3.65
N GLY A 81 4.14 -0.47 -4.42
CA GLY A 81 5.58 -0.44 -4.68
C GLY A 81 5.89 -0.67 -6.16
N PRO A 82 6.03 -1.91 -6.68
CA PRO A 82 5.85 -3.19 -5.98
C PRO A 82 6.88 -3.42 -4.87
N GLY A 83 6.44 -4.15 -3.84
CA GLY A 83 7.36 -4.58 -2.78
C GLY A 83 7.49 -3.61 -1.59
N CYS A 84 6.48 -2.77 -1.31
CA CYS A 84 6.47 -1.90 -0.14
C CYS A 84 5.56 -2.44 0.98
N SER A 85 5.92 -2.11 2.23
CA SER A 85 5.35 -2.68 3.45
C SER A 85 3.99 -2.07 3.80
N SER A 86 2.97 -2.90 3.91
CA SER A 86 1.65 -2.50 4.43
C SER A 86 1.67 -2.20 5.93
N VAL A 87 2.61 -2.80 6.67
CA VAL A 87 2.79 -2.51 8.09
C VAL A 87 3.42 -1.14 8.27
N GLY A 88 4.52 -0.85 7.55
CA GLY A 88 5.19 0.45 7.67
C GLY A 88 4.35 1.60 7.14
N ALA A 89 3.92 1.54 5.89
CA ALA A 89 3.11 2.59 5.28
C ALA A 89 1.69 2.59 5.85
N GLY A 90 0.88 1.58 5.55
CA GLY A 90 -0.54 1.54 5.92
C GLY A 90 -0.78 1.64 7.43
N ALA A 91 -0.13 0.77 8.24
CA ALA A 91 -0.45 0.68 9.66
C ALA A 91 0.21 1.77 10.52
N PHE A 92 1.48 2.12 10.27
CA PHE A 92 2.21 3.05 11.13
C PHE A 92 2.36 4.46 10.55
N SER A 93 2.18 4.65 9.25
CA SER A 93 2.31 5.99 8.65
C SER A 93 0.97 6.58 8.22
N GLU A 94 -0.01 5.77 7.81
CA GLU A 94 -1.25 6.27 7.19
C GLU A 94 -2.47 6.17 8.11
N HIS A 95 -3.12 5.02 8.13
CA HIS A 95 -4.47 4.87 8.69
C HIS A 95 -4.59 3.84 9.80
N GLY A 96 -3.49 3.28 10.28
CA GLY A 96 -3.53 2.42 11.45
C GLY A 96 -3.73 3.21 12.75
N PRO A 97 -3.86 2.50 13.88
CA PRO A 97 -4.25 3.11 15.17
C PRO A 97 -3.17 3.98 15.79
N PHE A 98 -1.91 3.80 15.40
CA PHE A 98 -0.77 4.48 15.98
C PHE A 98 0.16 5.07 14.93
N ARG A 99 0.80 6.19 15.29
CA ARG A 99 1.88 6.80 14.52
C ARG A 99 3.12 6.94 15.40
N PRO A 100 4.31 6.57 14.94
CA PRO A 100 5.56 6.81 15.66
C PRO A 100 5.82 8.30 15.84
N ALA A 101 6.18 8.67 17.08
CA ALA A 101 6.44 10.05 17.48
C ALA A 101 7.92 10.33 17.77
N GLY A 102 8.79 9.38 17.42
CA GLY A 102 10.23 9.40 17.68
C GLY A 102 10.64 8.47 18.82
N GLY A 103 11.78 7.80 18.67
CA GLY A 103 12.18 6.72 19.56
C GLY A 103 11.13 5.60 19.59
N VAL A 104 10.84 5.07 20.76
CA VAL A 104 9.82 4.02 20.95
C VAL A 104 8.43 4.57 21.28
N ASN A 105 8.18 5.88 21.13
CA ASN A 105 6.90 6.48 21.47
C ASN A 105 5.92 6.37 20.31
N LEU A 106 4.66 6.04 20.64
CA LEU A 106 3.53 6.01 19.71
C LEU A 106 2.47 7.01 20.14
N THR A 107 1.85 7.70 19.19
CA THR A 107 0.67 8.53 19.38
C THR A 107 -0.56 7.89 18.74
N ARG A 108 -1.76 8.23 19.24
CA ARG A 108 -3.02 7.78 18.64
C ARG A 108 -3.26 8.50 17.33
N ASN A 109 -3.71 7.75 16.34
CA ASN A 109 -4.29 8.32 15.13
C ASN A 109 -5.80 8.51 15.32
N GLU A 110 -6.24 9.76 15.38
CA GLU A 110 -7.66 10.09 15.56
C GLU A 110 -8.53 9.65 14.40
N TYR A 111 -7.96 9.44 13.21
CA TYR A 111 -8.66 9.05 11.99
C TYR A 111 -8.33 7.63 11.56
N SER A 112 -7.97 6.80 12.53
CA SER A 112 -7.65 5.39 12.26
C SER A 112 -8.84 4.63 11.68
N TRP A 113 -8.59 3.82 10.66
CA TRP A 113 -9.61 3.03 9.99
C TRP A 113 -10.16 1.88 10.85
N ASN A 114 -9.44 1.48 11.91
CA ASN A 114 -9.97 0.50 12.84
C ASN A 114 -11.14 1.04 13.71
N LYS A 115 -11.54 2.29 13.57
CA LYS A 115 -12.83 2.78 14.05
C LYS A 115 -14.02 2.16 13.29
N GLU A 116 -13.83 1.79 12.03
CA GLU A 116 -14.92 1.32 11.17
C GLU A 116 -14.80 -0.17 10.79
N ALA A 117 -13.64 -0.79 10.91
CA ALA A 117 -13.40 -2.18 10.50
C ALA A 117 -12.30 -2.85 11.32
N ASN A 118 -12.24 -4.19 11.27
CA ASN A 118 -11.07 -4.95 11.66
C ASN A 118 -10.07 -4.92 10.50
N ILE A 119 -8.83 -4.50 10.71
CA ILE A 119 -7.88 -4.26 9.61
C ILE A 119 -6.72 -5.26 9.67
N LEU A 120 -6.49 -5.95 8.59
CA LEU A 120 -5.39 -6.89 8.37
C LEU A 120 -4.39 -6.26 7.40
N TYR A 121 -3.23 -5.86 7.91
CA TYR A 121 -2.10 -5.36 7.12
C TYR A 121 -1.19 -6.52 6.76
N LEU A 122 -0.95 -6.74 5.47
CA LEU A 122 -0.15 -7.86 4.99
C LEU A 122 1.10 -7.34 4.27
N GLU A 123 2.27 -7.74 4.73
CA GLU A 123 3.53 -7.51 4.01
C GLU A 123 3.68 -8.56 2.90
N SER A 124 3.51 -8.14 1.67
CA SER A 124 3.51 -8.99 0.47
C SER A 124 4.20 -8.27 -0.70
N PRO A 125 4.93 -9.06 -1.54
CA PRO A 125 5.27 -10.49 -1.46
C PRO A 125 6.31 -10.85 -0.36
N ALA A 126 6.72 -12.13 -0.29
CA ALA A 126 7.84 -12.54 0.56
C ALA A 126 9.12 -11.77 0.19
N GLY A 127 9.84 -11.28 1.19
CA GLY A 127 10.98 -10.37 1.05
C GLY A 127 10.62 -8.90 1.28
N VAL A 128 9.35 -8.59 1.56
CA VAL A 128 8.88 -7.26 1.93
C VAL A 128 8.78 -7.16 3.45
N GLY A 129 9.36 -6.11 4.02
CA GLY A 129 9.35 -5.87 5.46
C GLY A 129 9.88 -7.06 6.24
N PHE A 130 9.05 -7.68 7.07
CA PHE A 130 9.38 -8.89 7.84
C PHE A 130 9.03 -10.19 7.12
N SER A 131 8.31 -10.13 6.00
CA SER A 131 8.02 -11.33 5.18
C SER A 131 9.27 -11.88 4.52
N TYR A 132 9.41 -13.19 4.42
CA TYR A 132 10.64 -13.80 3.93
C TYR A 132 10.42 -15.07 3.12
N SER A 133 11.47 -15.45 2.38
CA SER A 133 11.70 -16.78 1.83
C SER A 133 13.05 -17.31 2.32
N ALA A 134 13.10 -18.54 2.84
CA ALA A 134 14.38 -19.16 3.18
C ALA A 134 15.19 -19.52 1.92
N ASN A 135 14.52 -19.74 0.79
CA ASN A 135 15.16 -19.87 -0.51
C ASN A 135 15.31 -18.48 -1.14
N THR A 136 16.50 -17.89 -1.08
CA THR A 136 16.77 -16.54 -1.57
C THR A 136 16.67 -16.41 -3.09
N SER A 137 16.80 -17.50 -3.87
CA SER A 137 16.59 -17.45 -5.33
C SER A 137 15.17 -17.11 -5.73
N PHE A 138 14.22 -17.22 -4.81
CA PHE A 138 12.85 -16.73 -4.99
C PHE A 138 12.80 -15.25 -5.33
N TYR A 139 13.65 -14.46 -4.71
CA TYR A 139 13.66 -13.01 -4.85
C TYR A 139 14.01 -12.52 -6.26
N ASP A 140 14.63 -13.38 -7.08
CA ASP A 140 15.03 -13.04 -8.46
C ASP A 140 13.89 -13.14 -9.48
N SER A 141 12.72 -13.70 -9.08
CA SER A 141 11.62 -14.02 -10.00
C SER A 141 10.22 -13.71 -9.45
N VAL A 142 10.12 -12.72 -8.58
CA VAL A 142 8.84 -12.30 -7.99
C VAL A 142 8.01 -11.55 -9.03
N ASN A 143 6.73 -11.91 -9.15
CA ASN A 143 5.78 -11.34 -10.08
C ASN A 143 4.35 -11.31 -9.52
N ASP A 144 3.44 -10.68 -10.26
CA ASP A 144 2.04 -10.53 -9.86
C ASP A 144 1.34 -11.87 -9.62
N THR A 145 1.58 -12.86 -10.48
CA THR A 145 0.93 -14.17 -10.38
C THR A 145 1.29 -14.88 -9.09
N ILE A 146 2.58 -14.93 -8.77
CA ILE A 146 3.07 -15.56 -7.53
C ILE A 146 2.56 -14.79 -6.32
N THR A 147 2.62 -13.45 -6.38
CA THR A 147 2.14 -12.57 -5.30
C THR A 147 0.65 -12.81 -5.01
N ALA A 148 -0.19 -12.87 -6.05
CA ALA A 148 -1.61 -13.11 -5.89
C ALA A 148 -1.92 -14.52 -5.35
N GLN A 149 -1.16 -15.54 -5.79
CA GLN A 149 -1.29 -16.91 -5.31
C GLN A 149 -0.87 -17.05 -3.83
N ASP A 150 0.27 -16.48 -3.46
CA ASP A 150 0.75 -16.50 -2.07
C ASP A 150 -0.25 -15.75 -1.15
N ASN A 151 -0.80 -14.62 -1.60
CA ASN A 151 -1.82 -13.88 -0.86
C ASN A 151 -3.11 -14.69 -0.67
N LEU A 152 -3.52 -15.47 -1.67
CA LEU A 152 -4.68 -16.36 -1.56
C LEU A 152 -4.44 -17.48 -0.54
N VAL A 153 -3.28 -18.14 -0.60
CA VAL A 153 -2.88 -19.17 0.38
C VAL A 153 -2.80 -18.57 1.79
N PHE A 154 -2.23 -17.36 1.91
CA PHE A 154 -2.20 -16.62 3.18
C PHE A 154 -3.61 -16.46 3.76
N LEU A 155 -4.57 -15.96 2.96
CA LEU A 155 -5.95 -15.76 3.42
C LEU A 155 -6.61 -17.08 3.84
N GLN A 156 -6.42 -18.18 3.11
CA GLN A 156 -6.98 -19.48 3.47
C GLN A 156 -6.52 -19.90 4.85
N GLN A 157 -5.21 -19.89 5.11
CA GLN A 157 -4.62 -20.29 6.37
C GLN A 157 -4.90 -19.28 7.50
N TRP A 158 -4.97 -17.97 7.19
CA TRP A 158 -5.32 -16.94 8.15
C TRP A 158 -6.75 -17.14 8.66
N PHE A 159 -7.72 -17.43 7.79
CA PHE A 159 -9.10 -17.71 8.19
C PHE A 159 -9.24 -19.05 8.98
N GLU A 160 -8.34 -19.99 8.79
CA GLU A 160 -8.28 -21.20 9.64
C GLU A 160 -7.78 -20.84 11.05
N LYS A 161 -6.81 -19.92 11.15
CA LYS A 161 -6.27 -19.43 12.42
C LYS A 161 -7.21 -18.48 13.14
N PHE A 162 -7.99 -17.69 12.40
CA PHE A 162 -8.96 -16.72 12.88
C PHE A 162 -10.39 -17.04 12.41
N PRO A 163 -10.98 -18.16 12.81
CA PRO A 163 -12.26 -18.64 12.29
C PRO A 163 -13.43 -17.69 12.57
N ASP A 164 -13.34 -16.87 13.61
CA ASP A 164 -14.35 -15.87 13.99
C ASP A 164 -14.59 -14.81 12.90
N TYR A 165 -13.64 -14.68 11.94
CA TYR A 165 -13.71 -13.71 10.85
C TYR A 165 -14.14 -14.31 9.51
N LYS A 166 -14.23 -15.63 9.38
CA LYS A 166 -14.45 -16.35 8.11
C LYS A 166 -15.76 -15.96 7.39
N ASN A 167 -16.81 -15.65 8.14
CA ASN A 167 -18.14 -15.35 7.59
C ASN A 167 -18.47 -13.85 7.60
N ARG A 168 -17.50 -13.00 7.95
CA ARG A 168 -17.72 -11.55 7.98
C ARG A 168 -17.73 -10.97 6.59
N ASP A 169 -18.41 -9.83 6.43
CA ASP A 169 -18.23 -9.02 5.26
C ASP A 169 -16.74 -8.71 5.10
N PHE A 170 -16.18 -9.10 3.97
CA PHE A 170 -14.76 -8.99 3.67
C PHE A 170 -14.52 -8.01 2.54
N PHE A 171 -13.50 -7.17 2.69
CA PHE A 171 -13.08 -6.20 1.70
C PHE A 171 -11.58 -6.32 1.48
N ILE A 172 -11.12 -6.08 0.27
CA ILE A 172 -9.69 -6.00 -0.06
C ILE A 172 -9.41 -4.58 -0.56
N THR A 173 -8.46 -3.94 0.07
CA THR A 173 -8.14 -2.53 -0.21
C THR A 173 -6.63 -2.38 -0.38
N GLY A 174 -6.23 -1.34 -1.08
CA GLY A 174 -4.81 -1.04 -1.24
C GLY A 174 -4.60 0.23 -2.05
N GLU A 175 -3.33 0.58 -2.29
CA GLU A 175 -2.97 1.78 -3.02
C GLU A 175 -1.80 1.55 -3.98
N SER A 176 -1.63 2.46 -4.94
CA SER A 176 -0.49 2.48 -5.85
C SER A 176 -0.42 1.20 -6.70
N TYR A 177 0.71 0.51 -6.72
CA TYR A 177 0.86 -0.79 -7.38
C TYR A 177 -0.10 -1.87 -6.84
N ALA A 178 -0.77 -1.66 -5.71
CA ALA A 178 -1.87 -2.55 -5.30
C ALA A 178 -3.09 -2.48 -6.24
N GLY A 179 -3.12 -1.55 -7.20
CA GLY A 179 -3.96 -1.62 -8.40
C GLY A 179 -3.74 -2.90 -9.23
N HIS A 180 -2.59 -3.57 -9.06
CA HIS A 180 -2.32 -4.93 -9.56
C HIS A 180 -2.67 -5.99 -8.53
N TYR A 181 -2.20 -5.86 -7.29
CA TYR A 181 -2.36 -6.88 -6.25
C TYR A 181 -3.82 -7.18 -5.90
N VAL A 182 -4.59 -6.12 -5.64
CA VAL A 182 -5.96 -6.25 -5.13
C VAL A 182 -6.92 -6.86 -6.16
N PRO A 183 -7.00 -6.38 -7.42
CA PRO A 183 -7.89 -6.97 -8.41
C PRO A 183 -7.54 -8.42 -8.73
N GLN A 184 -6.25 -8.74 -8.84
CA GLN A 184 -5.81 -10.11 -9.14
C GLN A 184 -6.14 -11.08 -8.02
N LEU A 185 -5.90 -10.69 -6.75
CA LEU A 185 -6.29 -11.49 -5.58
C LEU A 185 -7.81 -11.67 -5.51
N ALA A 186 -8.57 -10.58 -5.67
CA ALA A 186 -10.04 -10.62 -5.65
C ALA A 186 -10.60 -11.53 -6.76
N ASN A 187 -10.01 -11.48 -7.95
CA ASN A 187 -10.38 -12.34 -9.07
C ASN A 187 -10.08 -13.82 -8.79
N LEU A 188 -8.92 -14.14 -8.20
CA LEU A 188 -8.61 -15.50 -7.76
C LEU A 188 -9.62 -16.00 -6.73
N ILE A 189 -10.05 -15.18 -5.79
CA ILE A 189 -11.08 -15.54 -4.79
C ILE A 189 -12.40 -15.86 -5.48
N VAL A 190 -12.85 -15.01 -6.41
CA VAL A 190 -14.10 -15.22 -7.15
C VAL A 190 -14.05 -16.50 -7.99
N GLN A 191 -12.91 -16.77 -8.66
CA GLN A 191 -12.74 -17.94 -9.52
C GLN A 191 -12.52 -19.23 -8.75
N SER A 192 -11.92 -19.19 -7.55
CA SER A 192 -11.59 -20.36 -6.77
C SER A 192 -12.80 -21.09 -6.16
N GLY A 193 -13.95 -20.43 -6.10
CA GLY A 193 -15.14 -20.94 -5.41
C GLY A 193 -14.99 -20.98 -3.88
N LEU A 194 -13.93 -20.40 -3.33
CA LEU A 194 -13.73 -20.25 -1.89
C LEU A 194 -14.82 -19.33 -1.32
N LYS A 195 -15.41 -19.78 -0.21
CA LYS A 195 -16.51 -19.05 0.43
C LYS A 195 -16.00 -17.92 1.32
N PHE A 196 -15.21 -17.01 0.74
CA PHE A 196 -14.95 -15.73 1.38
C PHE A 196 -16.11 -14.78 1.07
N ASN A 197 -16.60 -14.11 2.08
CA ASN A 197 -17.75 -13.19 1.92
C ASN A 197 -17.27 -11.84 1.34
N LEU A 198 -16.57 -11.87 0.19
CA LEU A 198 -16.03 -10.68 -0.46
C LEU A 198 -17.15 -9.78 -0.96
N LYS A 199 -17.19 -8.54 -0.48
CA LYS A 199 -18.21 -7.53 -0.78
C LYS A 199 -17.72 -6.45 -1.73
N GLY A 200 -16.45 -6.13 -1.69
CA GLY A 200 -15.91 -5.06 -2.53
C GLY A 200 -14.40 -4.92 -2.42
N ILE A 201 -13.87 -4.13 -3.35
CA ILE A 201 -12.48 -3.68 -3.35
C ILE A 201 -12.41 -2.16 -3.41
N ALA A 202 -11.38 -1.57 -2.77
CA ALA A 202 -11.10 -0.15 -2.89
C ALA A 202 -9.63 0.09 -3.20
N LEU A 203 -9.36 0.94 -4.18
CA LEU A 203 -8.04 1.21 -4.75
C LEU A 203 -7.74 2.70 -4.66
N GLY A 204 -6.71 3.06 -3.90
CA GLY A 204 -6.22 4.42 -3.77
C GLY A 204 -5.10 4.71 -4.75
N ASN A 205 -5.19 5.80 -5.52
CA ASN A 205 -4.16 6.20 -6.49
C ASN A 205 -3.57 5.01 -7.26
N PRO A 206 -4.41 4.14 -7.88
CA PRO A 206 -3.97 2.83 -8.36
C PRO A 206 -3.33 2.92 -9.75
N LEU A 207 -2.27 2.13 -9.97
CA LEU A 207 -1.80 1.80 -11.31
C LEU A 207 -2.71 0.71 -11.91
N LEU A 208 -3.44 1.03 -12.97
CA LEU A 208 -4.42 0.14 -13.60
C LEU A 208 -4.14 -0.12 -15.07
N GLU A 209 -3.59 0.85 -15.80
CA GLU A 209 -3.15 0.73 -17.18
C GLU A 209 -2.00 1.70 -17.44
N PHE A 210 -0.83 1.14 -17.72
CA PHE A 210 0.43 1.84 -17.72
C PHE A 210 0.45 3.09 -18.62
N SER A 211 -0.05 2.98 -19.85
CA SER A 211 0.03 4.11 -20.79
C SER A 211 -0.84 5.28 -20.37
N THR A 212 -2.07 5.02 -19.93
CA THR A 212 -3.02 6.07 -19.50
C THR A 212 -2.55 6.72 -18.21
N ASP A 213 -2.14 5.91 -17.22
CA ASP A 213 -1.72 6.39 -15.92
C ASP A 213 -0.43 7.21 -16.04
N MET A 214 0.62 6.69 -16.69
CA MET A 214 1.88 7.42 -16.86
C MET A 214 1.73 8.67 -17.74
N ASN A 215 0.97 8.62 -18.84
CA ASN A 215 0.77 9.82 -19.65
C ASN A 215 -0.02 10.91 -18.95
N SER A 216 -0.77 10.59 -17.90
CA SER A 216 -1.46 11.59 -17.08
C SER A 216 -0.51 12.46 -16.24
N GLU A 217 0.72 11.98 -15.93
CA GLU A 217 1.74 12.75 -15.21
C GLU A 217 2.13 14.03 -15.96
N GLY A 218 2.41 13.94 -17.24
CA GLY A 218 2.83 15.09 -18.04
C GLY A 218 1.79 16.20 -18.08
N TYR A 219 0.51 15.83 -18.22
CA TYR A 219 -0.59 16.79 -18.14
C TYR A 219 -0.72 17.38 -16.74
N TYR A 220 -0.55 16.56 -15.70
CA TYR A 220 -0.60 16.97 -14.31
C TYR A 220 0.50 17.99 -14.00
N TYR A 221 1.75 17.69 -14.35
CA TYR A 221 2.88 18.60 -14.16
C TYR A 221 2.63 19.96 -14.80
N TRP A 222 2.18 19.97 -16.04
CA TRP A 222 1.89 21.20 -16.77
C TRP A 222 0.74 21.98 -16.15
N SER A 223 -0.39 21.34 -15.86
CA SER A 223 -1.58 22.00 -15.31
C SER A 223 -1.40 22.53 -13.88
N HIS A 224 -0.40 22.02 -13.15
CA HIS A 224 -0.01 22.47 -11.80
C HIS A 224 1.21 23.42 -11.82
N GLY A 225 1.67 23.83 -13.00
CA GLY A 225 2.79 24.78 -13.14
C GLY A 225 4.15 24.22 -12.75
N LEU A 226 4.30 22.90 -12.71
CA LEU A 226 5.58 22.22 -12.39
C LEU A 226 6.51 22.21 -13.60
N ILE A 227 5.96 22.22 -14.81
CA ILE A 227 6.72 22.36 -16.06
C ILE A 227 6.14 23.47 -16.93
N SER A 228 7.00 24.08 -17.76
CA SER A 228 6.64 25.15 -18.69
C SER A 228 5.82 24.65 -19.89
N ASP A 229 5.13 25.56 -20.56
CA ASP A 229 4.43 25.26 -21.83
C ASP A 229 5.35 24.64 -22.87
N SER A 230 6.60 25.13 -22.99
CA SER A 230 7.59 24.60 -23.95
C SER A 230 8.02 23.19 -23.60
N THR A 231 8.16 22.84 -22.33
CA THR A 231 8.50 21.50 -21.88
C THR A 231 7.32 20.55 -22.09
N TYR A 232 6.10 21.00 -21.82
CA TYR A 232 4.89 20.22 -22.10
C TYR A 232 4.70 19.95 -23.62
N GLN A 233 4.95 20.95 -24.47
CA GLN A 233 4.93 20.76 -25.92
C GLN A 233 5.98 19.75 -26.38
N LEU A 234 7.20 19.84 -25.85
CA LEU A 234 8.26 18.88 -26.15
C LEU A 234 7.87 17.46 -25.74
N LEU A 235 7.37 17.30 -24.51
CA LEU A 235 6.88 16.03 -23.96
C LEU A 235 5.79 15.40 -24.84
N THR A 236 4.81 16.17 -25.29
CA THR A 236 3.70 15.64 -26.07
C THR A 236 4.01 15.39 -27.54
N SER A 237 5.03 16.03 -28.10
CA SER A 237 5.40 15.91 -29.51
C SER A 237 6.58 14.96 -29.78
N THR A 238 7.43 14.71 -28.78
CA THR A 238 8.71 14.03 -28.99
C THR A 238 8.80 12.70 -28.25
N CYS A 239 8.57 12.70 -26.93
CA CYS A 239 8.62 11.51 -26.10
C CYS A 239 7.61 11.65 -24.95
N ASN A 240 6.50 10.94 -25.02
CA ASN A 240 5.48 11.00 -23.97
C ASN A 240 5.94 10.27 -22.69
N MET A 241 5.25 10.53 -21.56
CA MET A 241 5.64 9.99 -20.27
C MET A 241 5.71 8.46 -20.24
N SER A 242 4.75 7.75 -20.83
CA SER A 242 4.78 6.28 -20.83
C SER A 242 5.95 5.72 -21.63
N GLN A 243 6.38 6.38 -22.70
CA GLN A 243 7.58 6.02 -23.44
C GLN A 243 8.84 6.30 -22.62
N LEU A 244 8.92 7.47 -21.99
CA LEU A 244 10.03 7.85 -21.11
C LEU A 244 10.22 6.82 -19.99
N TRP A 245 9.12 6.41 -19.35
CA TRP A 245 9.11 5.37 -18.33
C TRP A 245 9.60 4.01 -18.87
N ARG A 246 9.09 3.55 -20.03
CA ARG A 246 9.52 2.28 -20.63
C ARG A 246 11.01 2.25 -20.93
N GLU A 247 11.52 3.31 -21.53
CA GLU A 247 12.93 3.42 -21.85
C GLU A 247 13.79 3.48 -20.58
N GLY A 248 13.36 4.24 -19.56
CA GLY A 248 14.03 4.31 -18.26
C GLY A 248 14.06 2.96 -17.54
N ILE A 249 12.96 2.21 -17.54
CA ILE A 249 12.88 0.85 -16.97
C ILE A 249 13.87 -0.10 -17.68
N ARG A 250 14.05 0.03 -18.99
CA ARG A 250 15.02 -0.74 -19.78
C ARG A 250 16.47 -0.31 -19.54
N GLY A 251 16.68 0.85 -18.90
CA GLY A 251 18.00 1.37 -18.53
C GLY A 251 18.72 2.18 -19.59
N SER A 252 18.01 2.60 -20.67
CA SER A 252 18.56 3.47 -21.71
C SER A 252 17.46 4.36 -22.28
N LEU A 253 17.68 5.68 -22.26
CA LEU A 253 16.82 6.64 -22.94
C LEU A 253 17.30 6.86 -24.38
N SER A 254 16.35 7.00 -25.30
CA SER A 254 16.63 7.54 -26.63
C SER A 254 17.02 9.04 -26.51
N PRO A 255 17.76 9.61 -27.49
CA PRO A 255 18.11 11.04 -27.45
C PRO A 255 16.90 11.97 -27.29
N ASP A 256 15.77 11.61 -27.86
CA ASP A 256 14.52 12.35 -27.77
C ASP A 256 13.94 12.31 -26.34
N CYS A 257 13.90 11.12 -25.75
CA CYS A 257 13.43 10.95 -24.37
C CYS A 257 14.42 11.54 -23.36
N GLU A 258 15.73 11.46 -23.62
CA GLU A 258 16.74 12.10 -22.77
C GLU A 258 16.56 13.63 -22.75
N ALA A 259 16.34 14.26 -23.92
CA ALA A 259 16.09 15.70 -23.99
C ALA A 259 14.83 16.13 -23.21
N VAL A 260 13.75 15.33 -23.28
CA VAL A 260 12.53 15.58 -22.49
C VAL A 260 12.80 15.41 -21.01
N ASN A 261 13.47 14.33 -20.59
CA ASN A 261 13.80 14.06 -19.20
C ASN A 261 14.68 15.16 -18.58
N ASP A 262 15.69 15.65 -19.32
CA ASP A 262 16.56 16.73 -18.86
C ASP A 262 15.77 18.04 -18.63
N ARG A 263 14.81 18.33 -19.50
CA ARG A 263 13.95 19.52 -19.35
C ARG A 263 13.04 19.40 -18.13
N ILE A 264 12.36 18.26 -17.95
CA ILE A 264 11.51 18.02 -16.79
C ILE A 264 12.36 18.10 -15.50
N SER A 265 13.52 17.45 -15.47
CA SER A 265 14.41 17.45 -14.31
C SER A 265 15.01 18.83 -13.98
N ALA A 266 15.14 19.70 -14.96
CA ALA A 266 15.59 21.07 -14.75
C ALA A 266 14.50 21.99 -14.20
N GLU A 267 13.24 21.70 -14.47
CA GLU A 267 12.10 22.53 -14.06
C GLU A 267 11.45 22.04 -12.75
N ILE A 268 11.49 20.73 -12.44
CA ILE A 268 10.98 20.17 -11.19
C ILE A 268 12.15 19.97 -10.23
N PRO A 269 12.31 20.84 -9.20
CA PRO A 269 13.37 20.70 -8.21
C PRO A 269 13.16 19.46 -7.33
N TYR A 270 14.25 18.92 -6.78
CA TYR A 270 14.22 17.69 -5.96
C TYR A 270 13.50 17.88 -4.61
N GLU A 271 13.25 19.11 -4.20
CA GLU A 271 12.51 19.47 -2.99
C GLU A 271 10.97 19.35 -3.17
N ILE A 272 10.49 19.13 -4.39
CA ILE A 272 9.09 18.80 -4.61
C ILE A 272 8.89 17.32 -4.26
N ASP A 273 7.93 17.07 -3.37
CA ASP A 273 7.43 15.71 -3.12
C ASP A 273 6.43 15.35 -4.21
N GLU A 274 6.83 14.48 -5.14
CA GLU A 274 5.95 14.05 -6.24
C GLU A 274 4.75 13.22 -5.75
N TYR A 275 4.82 12.69 -4.52
CA TYR A 275 3.67 12.03 -3.87
C TYR A 275 2.66 13.04 -3.30
N ASP A 276 3.11 14.29 -3.05
CA ASP A 276 2.27 15.41 -2.61
C ASP A 276 2.90 16.74 -3.05
N VAL A 277 2.54 17.20 -4.22
CA VAL A 277 3.16 18.41 -4.81
C VAL A 277 2.92 19.71 -4.03
N THR A 278 2.07 19.66 -3.00
CA THR A 278 1.76 20.80 -2.13
C THR A 278 2.37 20.71 -0.74
N SER A 279 2.93 19.56 -0.40
CA SER A 279 3.60 19.35 0.89
C SER A 279 5.07 19.73 0.84
N ASP A 280 5.57 20.21 1.97
CA ASP A 280 7.01 20.31 2.20
C ASP A 280 7.60 18.90 2.43
N VAL A 281 8.89 18.74 2.16
CA VAL A 281 9.63 17.48 2.43
C VAL A 281 10.19 17.45 3.85
N CYS A 282 10.38 16.25 4.41
CA CYS A 282 11.09 16.10 5.68
C CYS A 282 12.57 16.45 5.53
N VAL A 283 13.00 17.58 6.06
CA VAL A 283 14.40 18.06 5.93
C VAL A 283 15.34 17.54 7.01
N SER A 284 14.83 17.00 8.11
CA SER A 284 15.66 16.45 9.23
C SER A 284 16.55 15.30 8.78
N TYR A 285 16.20 14.66 7.68
CA TYR A 285 16.86 13.49 7.12
C TYR A 285 17.28 13.70 5.65
N GLY A 286 17.46 14.94 5.22
CA GLY A 286 17.68 15.31 3.81
C GLY A 286 18.79 14.52 3.07
N GLN A 287 19.74 13.91 3.80
CA GLN A 287 20.68 12.95 3.20
C GLN A 287 20.19 11.50 3.23
N ALA A 288 19.28 11.15 4.12
CA ALA A 288 18.66 9.82 4.19
C ALA A 288 17.52 9.66 3.18
N GLN A 289 16.76 10.72 2.89
CA GLN A 289 15.71 10.72 1.86
C GLN A 289 16.28 10.46 0.46
N LEU A 290 17.48 10.91 0.15
CA LEU A 290 18.16 10.52 -1.10
C LEU A 290 18.36 9.00 -1.23
N LYS A 291 18.31 8.25 -0.11
CA LYS A 291 18.38 6.78 -0.08
C LYS A 291 17.03 6.09 0.12
N VAL A 292 16.06 6.76 0.74
CA VAL A 292 14.70 6.22 1.00
C VAL A 292 13.76 6.47 -0.19
N ASN A 293 14.03 7.51 -0.99
CA ASN A 293 13.33 7.77 -2.26
C ASN A 293 13.73 6.80 -3.40
N ASP A 294 14.45 5.72 -3.09
CA ASP A 294 14.61 4.58 -3.98
C ASP A 294 13.29 3.77 -4.08
N HIS A 295 12.18 4.45 -4.36
CA HIS A 295 10.98 3.77 -4.79
C HIS A 295 11.31 2.98 -6.05
N PRO A 296 10.97 1.68 -6.14
CA PRO A 296 11.36 0.82 -7.27
C PRO A 296 11.00 1.38 -8.66
N LEU A 297 9.97 2.21 -8.74
CA LEU A 297 9.59 2.90 -9.97
C LEU A 297 10.46 4.14 -10.26
N ARG A 298 11.14 4.74 -9.27
CA ARG A 298 11.86 6.02 -9.41
C ARG A 298 13.37 5.95 -9.31
N ALA A 299 13.93 4.93 -8.69
CA ALA A 299 15.38 4.79 -8.47
C ALA A 299 16.25 4.87 -9.74
N ARG A 300 15.63 4.87 -10.93
CA ARG A 300 16.34 4.88 -12.22
C ARG A 300 16.15 6.14 -13.06
N PHE A 301 15.17 7.01 -12.80
CA PHE A 301 14.98 8.25 -13.60
C PHE A 301 15.98 9.35 -13.27
N ARG A 302 16.65 9.30 -12.14
CA ARG A 302 17.77 10.20 -11.82
C ARG A 302 19.11 9.71 -12.39
N PHE A 303 19.11 9.10 -13.56
CA PHE A 303 20.30 8.79 -14.34
C PHE A 303 20.74 10.03 -15.11
N SER A 304 21.25 11.04 -14.44
CA SER A 304 22.22 11.91 -15.10
C SER A 304 23.00 12.71 -14.10
N LYS A 305 24.31 12.55 -14.24
CA LYS A 305 25.40 13.31 -13.61
C LYS A 305 25.51 13.18 -12.09
N SER A 306 26.51 12.37 -11.72
CA SER A 306 27.22 12.49 -10.46
C SER A 306 27.20 13.91 -9.93
N LEU A 307 26.37 14.16 -8.92
CA LEU A 307 26.59 15.31 -8.06
C LEU A 307 27.87 15.03 -7.29
N GLN A 308 28.96 15.57 -7.82
CA GLN A 308 30.20 15.76 -7.11
C GLN A 308 29.89 16.59 -5.86
N GLU A 309 30.22 16.00 -4.74
CA GLU A 309 30.08 16.53 -3.40
C GLU A 309 30.39 18.01 -3.30
N ASN A 310 29.45 18.80 -2.82
CA ASN A 310 29.75 19.99 -2.06
C ASN A 310 29.05 19.88 -0.71
N SER A 311 29.85 19.47 0.27
CA SER A 311 29.51 19.42 1.67
C SER A 311 29.19 20.83 2.18
N SER A 312 27.91 21.11 2.42
CA SER A 312 27.50 22.24 3.24
C SER A 312 26.84 21.74 4.53
N LYS A 313 27.30 22.33 5.64
CA LYS A 313 26.97 21.99 7.03
C LYS A 313 25.46 21.99 7.31
N PRO A 314 24.97 21.20 8.28
CA PRO A 314 23.57 21.17 8.64
C PRO A 314 23.15 22.53 9.20
N VAL A 315 22.16 23.14 8.57
CA VAL A 315 21.48 24.32 9.11
C VAL A 315 20.35 23.82 10.01
N SER A 316 20.52 24.01 11.31
CA SER A 316 19.45 23.86 12.29
C SER A 316 18.52 25.07 12.18
N SER A 317 17.36 24.90 11.57
CA SER A 317 16.28 25.89 11.59
C SER A 317 15.04 25.29 12.26
N PRO A 318 14.39 25.97 13.20
CA PRO A 318 13.12 25.54 13.74
C PRO A 318 12.03 25.80 12.72
N TYR A 319 11.52 24.75 12.10
CA TYR A 319 10.43 24.86 11.14
C TYR A 319 9.09 25.11 11.84
N THR A 320 8.42 26.16 11.47
CA THR A 320 7.03 26.43 11.78
C THR A 320 6.16 25.56 10.87
N GLN A 321 5.46 24.61 11.47
CA GLN A 321 4.44 23.80 10.81
C GLN A 321 3.37 24.70 10.20
N LYS A 322 3.03 24.45 8.94
CA LYS A 322 1.84 25.03 8.31
C LYS A 322 0.61 24.44 9.00
N ALA A 323 -0.09 25.27 9.75
CA ALA A 323 -1.23 24.91 10.59
C ALA A 323 -2.50 24.68 9.78
N SER A 324 -2.63 23.56 9.05
CA SER A 324 -3.95 23.18 8.57
C SER A 324 -4.37 21.75 8.92
N GLU A 325 -3.46 20.84 9.18
CA GLU A 325 -3.68 19.57 9.88
C GLU A 325 -2.32 19.20 10.48
N ASN A 326 -2.24 18.71 11.72
CA ASN A 326 -0.99 18.33 12.41
C ASN A 326 -0.37 17.09 11.73
N ILE A 327 0.08 17.22 10.48
CA ILE A 327 0.69 16.15 9.71
C ILE A 327 2.19 16.17 9.98
N ASP A 328 2.69 15.05 10.44
CA ASP A 328 4.12 14.85 10.69
C ASP A 328 4.79 14.36 9.41
N LEU A 329 5.40 15.26 8.67
CA LEU A 329 6.08 14.99 7.40
C LEU A 329 7.21 13.96 7.53
N CYS A 330 7.76 13.76 8.75
CA CYS A 330 8.82 12.80 9.02
C CYS A 330 8.32 11.47 9.59
N VAL A 331 7.01 11.17 9.47
CA VAL A 331 6.44 9.95 10.04
C VAL A 331 7.04 8.68 9.44
N GLN A 332 7.42 8.67 8.16
CA GLN A 332 8.02 7.50 7.51
C GLN A 332 9.41 7.17 8.09
N GLU A 333 10.23 8.17 8.34
CA GLU A 333 11.53 8.00 8.98
C GLU A 333 11.38 7.52 10.43
N LYS A 334 10.44 8.10 11.17
CA LYS A 334 10.13 7.65 12.52
C LYS A 334 9.58 6.22 12.53
N THR A 335 8.81 5.84 11.51
CA THR A 335 8.34 4.46 11.32
C THR A 335 9.49 3.51 11.05
N TYR A 336 10.44 3.90 10.18
CA TYR A 336 11.65 3.13 9.93
C TYR A 336 12.46 2.94 11.23
N GLU A 337 12.68 3.98 12.02
CA GLU A 337 13.36 3.87 13.31
C GLU A 337 12.61 2.94 14.27
N TYR A 338 11.31 3.14 14.40
CA TYR A 338 10.45 2.40 15.33
C TYR A 338 10.46 0.89 15.04
N LEU A 339 10.25 0.48 13.79
CA LEU A 339 10.21 -0.94 13.40
C LEU A 339 11.59 -1.62 13.44
N ASN A 340 12.67 -0.85 13.59
CA ASN A 340 14.03 -1.37 13.78
C ASN A 340 14.47 -1.47 15.25
N PHE A 341 13.64 -1.06 16.21
CA PHE A 341 13.91 -1.33 17.61
C PHE A 341 13.66 -2.80 17.94
N LYS A 342 14.62 -3.46 18.59
CA LYS A 342 14.54 -4.89 18.91
C LYS A 342 13.32 -5.23 19.77
N ASN A 343 12.99 -4.43 20.78
CA ASN A 343 11.83 -4.63 21.63
C ASN A 343 10.50 -4.45 20.88
N VAL A 344 10.47 -3.64 19.82
CA VAL A 344 9.30 -3.52 18.92
C VAL A 344 9.14 -4.78 18.07
N GLN A 345 10.24 -5.27 17.49
CA GLN A 345 10.24 -6.51 16.72
C GLN A 345 9.81 -7.71 17.59
N GLU A 346 10.32 -7.81 18.81
CA GLU A 346 9.92 -8.83 19.78
C GLU A 346 8.41 -8.73 20.11
N ALA A 347 7.88 -7.53 20.33
CA ALA A 347 6.46 -7.31 20.60
C ALA A 347 5.55 -7.63 19.40
N LEU A 348 6.04 -7.42 18.19
CA LEU A 348 5.38 -7.78 16.94
C LEU A 348 5.58 -9.25 16.55
N HIS A 349 6.32 -10.05 17.32
CA HIS A 349 6.74 -11.40 16.96
C HIS A 349 7.47 -11.46 15.60
N ALA A 350 8.12 -10.37 15.21
CA ALA A 350 8.80 -10.20 13.94
C ALA A 350 10.24 -10.72 13.99
N GLN A 351 10.73 -11.20 12.86
CA GLN A 351 12.08 -11.72 12.68
C GLN A 351 12.72 -11.10 11.45
N LEU A 352 14.00 -10.78 11.53
CA LEU A 352 14.81 -10.37 10.39
C LEU A 352 15.46 -11.63 9.77
N VAL A 353 14.87 -12.15 8.69
CA VAL A 353 15.36 -13.34 7.99
C VAL A 353 16.00 -12.91 6.67
N GLY A 354 17.32 -13.09 6.57
CA GLY A 354 18.08 -12.73 5.36
C GLY A 354 18.28 -11.23 5.13
N ILE A 355 17.82 -10.36 6.05
CA ILE A 355 17.99 -8.92 6.02
C ILE A 355 18.57 -8.41 7.34
N ALA A 356 19.36 -7.34 7.28
CA ALA A 356 19.96 -6.76 8.48
C ALA A 356 19.02 -5.80 9.23
N LYS A 357 18.12 -5.16 8.50
CA LYS A 357 17.15 -4.18 9.02
C LYS A 357 15.86 -4.26 8.23
N TRP A 358 14.75 -3.96 8.89
CA TRP A 358 13.48 -3.70 8.22
C TRP A 358 13.58 -2.43 7.37
N SER A 359 12.94 -2.41 6.21
CA SER A 359 12.82 -1.25 5.33
C SER A 359 11.40 -1.10 4.79
N SER A 360 11.01 0.14 4.48
CA SER A 360 9.66 0.44 3.97
C SER A 360 9.36 -0.25 2.64
N CYS A 361 10.37 -0.37 1.77
CA CYS A 361 10.28 -1.14 0.53
C CYS A 361 11.44 -2.12 0.46
N SER A 362 11.21 -3.28 -0.14
CA SER A 362 12.17 -4.37 -0.21
C SER A 362 13.44 -3.98 -0.97
N GLN A 363 14.59 -4.35 -0.40
CA GLN A 363 15.90 -4.22 -1.03
C GLN A 363 16.39 -5.55 -1.64
N VAL A 364 15.63 -6.64 -1.42
CA VAL A 364 16.02 -7.98 -1.87
C VAL A 364 15.15 -8.51 -3.01
N VAL A 365 13.92 -8.03 -3.13
CA VAL A 365 12.99 -8.45 -4.19
C VAL A 365 13.34 -7.79 -5.51
N ASN A 366 13.66 -8.60 -6.51
CA ASN A 366 13.72 -8.18 -7.90
C ASN A 366 12.39 -8.49 -8.58
N TYR A 367 11.46 -7.52 -8.50
CA TYR A 367 10.13 -7.69 -9.07
C TYR A 367 10.16 -7.63 -10.57
N ASP A 368 9.44 -8.53 -11.23
CA ASP A 368 9.33 -8.57 -12.70
C ASP A 368 8.58 -7.33 -13.21
N ARG A 369 9.31 -6.47 -13.91
CA ARG A 369 8.83 -5.18 -14.40
C ARG A 369 7.93 -5.27 -15.62
N GLU A 370 7.92 -6.40 -16.33
CA GLU A 370 6.98 -6.63 -17.42
C GLU A 370 5.54 -6.62 -16.92
N ASN A 371 5.32 -6.91 -15.64
CA ASN A 371 4.00 -6.81 -15.02
C ASN A 371 3.41 -5.39 -15.05
N LEU A 372 4.22 -4.33 -15.07
CA LEU A 372 3.76 -2.94 -15.21
C LEU A 372 2.95 -2.71 -16.50
N GLU A 373 3.27 -3.43 -17.56
CA GLU A 373 2.59 -3.32 -18.86
C GLU A 373 1.30 -4.16 -18.95
N ILE A 374 1.01 -5.00 -17.94
CA ILE A 374 -0.18 -5.85 -17.92
C ILE A 374 -1.36 -5.06 -17.32
N PRO A 375 -2.35 -4.64 -18.11
CA PRO A 375 -3.43 -3.81 -17.59
C PRO A 375 -4.35 -4.61 -16.66
N THR A 376 -4.63 -4.09 -15.47
CA THR A 376 -5.56 -4.68 -14.50
C THR A 376 -6.96 -4.10 -14.55
N ILE A 377 -7.18 -3.01 -15.30
CA ILE A 377 -8.51 -2.40 -15.44
C ILE A 377 -9.56 -3.39 -16.00
N GLY A 378 -9.14 -4.31 -16.88
CA GLY A 378 -10.01 -5.38 -17.38
C GLY A 378 -10.41 -6.38 -16.28
N VAL A 379 -9.52 -6.67 -15.35
CA VAL A 379 -9.79 -7.51 -14.18
C VAL A 379 -10.79 -6.81 -13.25
N VAL A 380 -10.64 -5.50 -13.05
CA VAL A 380 -11.62 -4.66 -12.32
C VAL A 380 -13.00 -4.77 -12.98
N GLY A 381 -13.09 -4.71 -14.31
CA GLY A 381 -14.33 -4.89 -15.07
C GLY A 381 -14.97 -6.26 -14.84
N SER A 382 -14.18 -7.32 -14.78
CA SER A 382 -14.65 -8.68 -14.49
C SER A 382 -15.22 -8.79 -13.05
N LEU A 383 -14.60 -8.14 -12.08
CA LEU A 383 -15.09 -8.08 -10.70
C LEU A 383 -16.42 -7.34 -10.61
N VAL A 384 -16.55 -6.18 -11.26
CA VAL A 384 -17.82 -5.43 -11.37
C VAL A 384 -18.90 -6.31 -11.96
N SER A 385 -18.62 -7.01 -13.07
CA SER A 385 -19.57 -7.93 -13.72
C SER A 385 -19.95 -9.13 -12.83
N SER A 386 -19.09 -9.50 -11.89
CA SER A 386 -19.33 -10.54 -10.88
C SER A 386 -20.08 -10.04 -9.64
N GLY A 387 -20.52 -8.78 -9.63
CA GLY A 387 -21.26 -8.18 -8.51
C GLY A 387 -20.37 -7.70 -7.34
N ILE A 388 -19.06 -7.61 -7.52
CA ILE A 388 -18.14 -7.06 -6.53
C ILE A 388 -18.13 -5.54 -6.66
N ARG A 389 -18.44 -4.84 -5.56
CA ARG A 389 -18.40 -3.37 -5.54
C ARG A 389 -16.96 -2.86 -5.62
N VAL A 390 -16.75 -1.88 -6.48
CA VAL A 390 -15.42 -1.28 -6.71
C VAL A 390 -15.46 0.22 -6.42
N LEU A 391 -14.55 0.67 -5.58
CA LEU A 391 -14.22 2.07 -5.39
C LEU A 391 -12.81 2.33 -5.89
N ILE A 392 -12.64 3.28 -6.81
CA ILE A 392 -11.35 3.84 -7.17
C ILE A 392 -11.33 5.28 -6.65
N TYR A 393 -10.31 5.60 -5.84
CA TYR A 393 -10.16 6.96 -5.31
C TYR A 393 -8.75 7.46 -5.53
N SER A 394 -8.60 8.77 -5.60
CA SER A 394 -7.29 9.41 -5.78
C SER A 394 -7.20 10.68 -4.93
N GLY A 395 -6.07 10.86 -4.25
CA GLY A 395 -5.66 12.17 -3.78
C GLY A 395 -5.39 13.09 -4.97
N ASP A 396 -5.84 14.33 -4.91
CA ASP A 396 -5.72 15.26 -6.04
C ASP A 396 -4.38 16.01 -6.09
N GLN A 397 -3.49 15.76 -5.09
CA GLN A 397 -2.13 16.30 -5.03
C GLN A 397 -1.05 15.30 -5.43
N ASP A 398 -1.44 14.09 -5.84
CA ASP A 398 -0.55 13.04 -6.32
C ASP A 398 -0.14 13.28 -7.77
N SER A 399 1.17 13.35 -8.02
CA SER A 399 1.71 13.42 -9.37
C SER A 399 2.33 12.10 -9.85
N VAL A 400 2.39 11.07 -8.99
CA VAL A 400 2.93 9.74 -9.34
C VAL A 400 1.93 8.93 -10.16
N ILE A 401 0.68 8.87 -9.70
CA ILE A 401 -0.45 8.28 -10.43
C ILE A 401 -1.62 9.27 -10.33
N PRO A 402 -1.62 10.31 -11.17
CA PRO A 402 -2.59 11.39 -11.07
C PRO A 402 -4.02 10.91 -11.29
N PHE A 403 -4.94 11.49 -10.53
CA PHE A 403 -6.37 11.18 -10.59
C PHE A 403 -6.98 11.27 -12.02
N ILE A 404 -6.34 12.00 -12.92
CA ILE A 404 -6.79 12.20 -14.31
C ILE A 404 -6.76 10.87 -15.06
N GLY A 405 -5.69 10.09 -14.92
CA GLY A 405 -5.57 8.74 -15.51
C GLY A 405 -6.64 7.80 -14.97
N SER A 406 -6.72 7.67 -13.65
CA SER A 406 -7.71 6.82 -12.97
C SER A 406 -9.16 7.18 -13.34
N ARG A 407 -9.50 8.48 -13.36
CA ARG A 407 -10.83 8.95 -13.79
C ARG A 407 -11.14 8.56 -15.23
N THR A 408 -10.18 8.71 -16.12
CA THR A 408 -10.32 8.35 -17.54
C THR A 408 -10.59 6.85 -17.69
N LEU A 409 -9.81 6.02 -16.99
CA LEU A 409 -9.96 4.56 -17.02
C LEU A 409 -11.31 4.11 -16.48
N VAL A 410 -11.77 4.66 -15.34
CA VAL A 410 -13.07 4.33 -14.74
C VAL A 410 -14.23 4.72 -15.66
N ASN A 411 -14.22 5.94 -16.24
CA ASN A 411 -15.24 6.39 -17.17
C ASN A 411 -15.30 5.50 -18.43
N ASN A 412 -14.14 5.11 -18.96
CA ASN A 412 -14.09 4.21 -20.12
C ASN A 412 -14.59 2.81 -19.77
N LEU A 413 -14.21 2.28 -18.61
CA LEU A 413 -14.72 1.00 -18.12
C LEU A 413 -16.23 1.02 -17.91
N ALA A 414 -16.78 2.08 -17.31
CA ALA A 414 -18.22 2.22 -17.13
C ALA A 414 -18.97 2.18 -18.46
N LYS A 415 -18.48 2.91 -19.49
CA LYS A 415 -19.03 2.87 -20.86
C LYS A 415 -18.93 1.47 -21.47
N GLN A 416 -17.79 0.82 -21.35
CA GLN A 416 -17.57 -0.54 -21.86
C GLN A 416 -18.53 -1.56 -21.25
N LEU A 417 -18.84 -1.41 -19.96
CA LEU A 417 -19.78 -2.26 -19.24
C LEU A 417 -21.25 -1.83 -19.39
N GLY A 418 -21.53 -0.76 -20.13
CA GLY A 418 -22.88 -0.23 -20.29
C GLY A 418 -23.51 0.33 -18.99
N LEU A 419 -22.69 0.76 -18.03
CA LEU A 419 -23.15 1.31 -16.77
C LEU A 419 -23.49 2.80 -16.93
N ASN A 420 -24.69 3.18 -16.52
CA ASN A 420 -25.09 4.58 -16.44
C ASN A 420 -24.68 5.17 -15.08
N ALA A 421 -24.42 6.48 -15.06
CA ALA A 421 -24.18 7.19 -13.81
C ALA A 421 -25.48 7.24 -12.98
N THR A 422 -25.45 6.62 -11.81
CA THR A 422 -26.54 6.67 -10.80
C THR A 422 -26.35 7.84 -9.84
N VAL A 423 -25.08 8.28 -9.66
CA VAL A 423 -24.72 9.56 -9.05
C VAL A 423 -23.86 10.30 -10.07
N ALA A 424 -24.38 11.40 -10.60
CA ALA A 424 -23.64 12.24 -11.54
C ALA A 424 -22.42 12.89 -10.87
N TYR A 425 -21.39 13.19 -11.65
CA TYR A 425 -20.17 13.85 -11.19
C TYR A 425 -20.48 15.12 -10.38
N ARG A 426 -20.14 15.12 -9.10
CA ARG A 426 -20.41 16.23 -8.18
C ARG A 426 -19.41 16.30 -7.04
N GLY A 427 -19.35 17.47 -6.40
CA GLY A 427 -18.64 17.58 -5.11
C GLY A 427 -19.33 16.75 -4.02
N TRP A 428 -18.56 16.18 -3.10
CA TRP A 428 -19.04 15.58 -1.88
C TRP A 428 -18.58 16.39 -0.67
N ILE A 429 -19.33 16.31 0.42
CA ILE A 429 -19.13 17.19 1.58
C ILE A 429 -18.72 16.36 2.80
N GLU A 430 -17.68 16.81 3.48
CA GLU A 430 -17.30 16.35 4.81
C GLU A 430 -17.18 17.55 5.73
N ASP A 431 -17.90 17.50 6.85
CA ASP A 431 -17.90 18.58 7.87
C ASP A 431 -18.12 19.99 7.28
N LYS A 432 -19.13 20.13 6.42
CA LYS A 432 -19.51 21.37 5.73
C LYS A 432 -18.44 21.92 4.76
N GLN A 433 -17.43 21.14 4.43
CA GLN A 433 -16.39 21.48 3.46
C GLN A 433 -16.43 20.51 2.29
N VAL A 434 -15.97 20.95 1.12
CA VAL A 434 -15.80 20.07 -0.04
C VAL A 434 -14.70 19.06 0.28
N GLY A 435 -15.06 17.77 0.30
CA GLY A 435 -14.15 16.65 0.52
C GLY A 435 -13.43 16.21 -0.75
N GLY A 436 -14.01 16.45 -1.90
CA GLY A 436 -13.54 16.10 -3.24
C GLY A 436 -14.70 15.99 -4.22
N TRP A 437 -14.52 15.24 -5.29
CA TRP A 437 -15.55 14.96 -6.31
C TRP A 437 -15.81 13.47 -6.41
N THR A 438 -17.03 13.10 -6.70
CA THR A 438 -17.44 11.69 -6.83
C THR A 438 -18.39 11.46 -7.99
N GLU A 439 -18.34 10.28 -8.57
CA GLU A 439 -19.27 9.76 -9.57
C GLU A 439 -19.49 8.27 -9.31
N VAL A 440 -20.73 7.79 -9.45
CA VAL A 440 -21.09 6.39 -9.23
C VAL A 440 -21.82 5.86 -10.46
N TYR A 441 -21.41 4.69 -10.93
CA TYR A 441 -21.96 4.01 -12.09
C TYR A 441 -22.62 2.69 -11.66
N GLY A 442 -23.92 2.53 -11.94
CA GLY A 442 -24.67 1.30 -11.66
C GLY A 442 -24.67 0.88 -10.19
N ASP A 443 -24.45 1.80 -9.26
CA ASP A 443 -24.33 1.55 -7.81
C ASP A 443 -23.23 0.53 -7.41
N ILE A 444 -22.33 0.21 -8.33
CA ILE A 444 -21.31 -0.83 -8.15
C ILE A 444 -19.88 -0.34 -8.42
N LEU A 445 -19.69 0.60 -9.33
CA LEU A 445 -18.41 1.19 -9.70
C LEU A 445 -18.40 2.66 -9.32
N SER A 446 -17.43 3.10 -8.53
CA SER A 446 -17.31 4.50 -8.08
C SER A 446 -15.93 5.04 -8.36
N PHE A 447 -15.88 6.31 -8.77
CA PHE A 447 -14.66 7.11 -8.77
C PHE A 447 -14.82 8.29 -7.82
N THR A 448 -13.74 8.56 -7.04
CA THR A 448 -13.78 9.67 -6.06
C THR A 448 -12.40 10.31 -5.94
N THR A 449 -12.34 11.66 -5.91
CA THR A 449 -11.12 12.36 -5.49
C THR A 449 -11.20 12.75 -4.02
N ILE A 450 -10.04 12.82 -3.37
CA ILE A 450 -9.87 13.37 -2.02
C ILE A 450 -9.12 14.70 -2.18
N ARG A 451 -9.82 15.81 -1.89
CA ARG A 451 -9.26 17.15 -2.02
C ARG A 451 -8.13 17.37 -1.02
N GLY A 452 -6.97 17.79 -1.51
CA GLY A 452 -5.75 17.95 -0.72
C GLY A 452 -5.15 16.63 -0.27
N GLY A 453 -5.57 15.52 -0.88
CA GLY A 453 -4.98 14.21 -0.65
C GLY A 453 -3.74 13.99 -1.51
N SER A 454 -2.70 13.41 -0.93
CA SER A 454 -1.49 12.96 -1.59
C SER A 454 -1.68 11.58 -2.23
N HIS A 455 -0.59 10.98 -2.71
CA HIS A 455 -0.55 9.56 -3.08
C HIS A 455 -0.97 8.67 -1.91
N LEU A 456 -0.48 8.97 -0.70
CA LEU A 456 -0.89 8.38 0.57
C LEU A 456 -2.06 9.21 1.15
N ALA A 457 -3.22 9.18 0.50
CA ALA A 457 -4.33 10.04 0.85
C ALA A 457 -4.80 9.90 2.32
N PRO A 458 -4.77 8.72 2.97
CA PRO A 458 -5.07 8.59 4.39
C PRO A 458 -4.08 9.29 5.31
N PHE A 459 -2.83 9.50 4.87
CA PHE A 459 -1.84 10.26 5.60
C PHE A 459 -2.11 11.76 5.53
N SER A 460 -2.26 12.30 4.32
CA SER A 460 -2.33 13.75 4.07
C SER A 460 -3.74 14.35 4.26
N SER A 461 -4.79 13.55 4.07
CA SER A 461 -6.19 13.95 4.27
C SER A 461 -6.96 12.91 5.11
N PRO A 462 -6.55 12.67 6.38
CA PRO A 462 -7.01 11.53 7.17
C PRO A 462 -8.51 11.56 7.46
N LYS A 463 -9.08 12.73 7.75
CA LYS A 463 -10.52 12.88 8.03
C LYS A 463 -11.39 12.54 6.83
N ARG A 464 -11.02 13.07 5.64
CA ARG A 464 -11.74 12.82 4.39
C ARG A 464 -11.61 11.36 3.96
N SER A 465 -10.42 10.79 4.11
CA SER A 465 -10.16 9.38 3.82
C SER A 465 -10.96 8.44 4.71
N LEU A 466 -11.11 8.75 6.01
CA LEU A 466 -11.95 7.97 6.92
C LEU A 466 -13.44 8.08 6.54
N ALA A 467 -13.93 9.27 6.15
CA ALA A 467 -15.29 9.45 5.68
C ALA A 467 -15.58 8.63 4.41
N LEU A 468 -14.66 8.66 3.45
CA LEU A 468 -14.72 7.85 2.23
C LEU A 468 -14.76 6.35 2.55
N PHE A 469 -13.84 5.89 3.39
CA PHE A 469 -13.75 4.50 3.81
C PHE A 469 -15.04 4.01 4.47
N LYS A 470 -15.60 4.80 5.38
CA LYS A 470 -16.88 4.51 6.04
C LYS A 470 -18.04 4.40 5.05
N ALA A 471 -18.14 5.33 4.09
CA ALA A 471 -19.16 5.31 3.05
C ALA A 471 -19.02 4.06 2.16
N PHE A 472 -17.80 3.71 1.77
CA PHE A 472 -17.51 2.50 0.98
C PHE A 472 -17.94 1.23 1.70
N LEU A 473 -17.56 1.03 2.97
CA LEU A 473 -17.96 -0.15 3.74
C LEU A 473 -19.47 -0.26 3.86
N ALA A 474 -20.15 0.89 4.07
CA ALA A 474 -21.62 0.93 4.18
C ALA A 474 -22.34 0.74 2.82
N GLY A 475 -21.63 0.77 1.70
CA GLY A 475 -22.23 0.72 0.36
C GLY A 475 -23.09 1.93 0.04
N LYS A 476 -22.74 3.10 0.57
CA LYS A 476 -23.47 4.35 0.38
C LYS A 476 -22.64 5.34 -0.42
N PRO A 477 -23.24 6.06 -1.36
CA PRO A 477 -22.54 7.16 -2.00
C PRO A 477 -22.20 8.25 -0.97
N LEU A 478 -21.12 8.97 -1.20
CA LEU A 478 -20.77 10.16 -0.43
C LEU A 478 -21.83 11.25 -0.62
N SER A 479 -22.16 11.97 0.44
CA SER A 479 -23.19 13.03 0.47
C SER A 479 -22.72 14.34 -0.15
#